data_0b3dd5592c76cb489fe6d9fdd8f5700e
#
_entry.id   0b3dd5592c76cb489fe6d9fdd8f5700e
#
_cell.length_a   1.000
_cell.length_b   1.000
_cell.length_c   1.000
_cell.angle_alpha   90.00
_cell.angle_beta   90.00
_cell.angle_gamma   90.00
#
_symmetry.space_group_name_H-M   'P 1'
#
loop_
_entity.id
_entity.type
_entity.pdbx_description
1 polymer ?
#
loop_
_entity_poly.entity_id
_entity_poly.type
_entity_poly.pdbx_seq_one_letter_code
_entity_poly.pdbx_strand_id
1 'polypeptide(L)'
;YTVQLTEKFVRYLITSYVSNFPLRLFKIDERSKNVYSLAKKLVYHQSINNNRKKRIHEVISVEALLNVCPKIPAIEEVRLKKGGWRSRIEESLTNSLDKLADDKILVSWEYCNPNCEPLSKKQLKMKSFFEFKKYRVHFKVSGI
;
A
#
# COMPACT_ATOMS: atom_id res chain seq x y z
N TYR A 1 -31.55 -17.07 14.00
CA TYR A 1 -30.64 -18.20 13.78
C TYR A 1 -29.51 -18.19 14.82
N THR A 2 -29.33 -19.32 15.48
CA THR A 2 -28.18 -19.49 16.36
C THR A 2 -27.08 -20.25 15.60
N VAL A 3 -25.92 -19.63 15.45
CA VAL A 3 -24.77 -20.27 14.82
C VAL A 3 -23.86 -20.81 15.91
N GLN A 4 -23.67 -22.11 15.92
CA GLN A 4 -22.75 -22.76 16.85
C GLN A 4 -21.49 -23.16 16.12
N LEU A 5 -20.35 -22.62 16.56
CA LEU A 5 -19.03 -22.95 15.98
C LEU A 5 -18.51 -24.26 16.58
N THR A 6 -17.84 -25.08 15.77
CA THR A 6 -17.16 -26.27 16.24
C THR A 6 -15.97 -25.88 17.14
N GLU A 7 -15.63 -26.73 18.09
CA GLU A 7 -14.47 -26.49 18.96
C GLU A 7 -13.16 -26.32 18.16
N LYS A 8 -12.97 -27.11 17.10
CA LYS A 8 -11.80 -27.01 16.23
C LYS A 8 -11.72 -25.67 15.54
N PHE A 9 -12.86 -25.14 15.07
CA PHE A 9 -12.91 -23.85 14.40
C PHE A 9 -12.65 -22.69 15.37
N VAL A 10 -13.20 -22.75 16.59
CA VAL A 10 -12.94 -21.77 17.65
C VAL A 10 -11.46 -21.76 18.02
N ARG A 11 -10.84 -22.92 18.19
CA ARG A 11 -9.38 -23.01 18.43
C ARG A 11 -8.57 -22.44 17.29
N TYR A 12 -8.97 -22.73 16.04
CA TYR A 12 -8.33 -22.16 14.87
C TYR A 12 -8.40 -20.63 14.87
N LEU A 13 -9.54 -20.04 15.16
CA LEU A 13 -9.69 -18.57 15.24
C LEU A 13 -8.82 -17.96 16.34
N ILE A 14 -8.74 -18.60 17.51
CA ILE A 14 -7.95 -18.12 18.65
C ILE A 14 -6.46 -18.19 18.36
N THR A 15 -5.99 -19.27 17.71
CA THR A 15 -4.57 -19.50 17.44
C THR A 15 -4.10 -18.90 16.11
N SER A 16 -5.04 -18.60 15.20
CA SER A 16 -4.72 -17.99 13.91
C SER A 16 -4.29 -16.54 14.08
N TYR A 17 -3.42 -16.14 13.19
CA TYR A 17 -3.02 -14.74 13.08
C TYR A 17 -4.20 -13.89 12.59
N VAL A 18 -4.59 -12.90 13.39
CA VAL A 18 -5.65 -11.96 13.05
C VAL A 18 -5.04 -10.59 12.80
N SER A 19 -5.29 -10.04 11.61
CA SER A 19 -4.90 -8.67 11.28
C SER A 19 -5.93 -7.67 11.81
N ASN A 20 -5.47 -6.71 12.58
CA ASN A 20 -6.32 -5.62 13.04
C ASN A 20 -6.32 -4.51 11.99
N PHE A 21 -7.51 -4.16 11.50
CA PHE A 21 -7.68 -3.05 10.58
C PHE A 21 -8.16 -1.80 11.33
N PRO A 22 -7.56 -0.63 11.09
CA PRO A 22 -8.04 0.60 11.67
C PRO A 22 -9.47 0.91 11.24
N LEU A 23 -10.32 1.32 12.17
CA LEU A 23 -11.72 1.70 11.86
C LEU A 23 -11.79 2.86 10.86
N ARG A 24 -10.76 3.67 10.77
CA ARG A 24 -10.65 4.76 9.80
C ARG A 24 -10.71 4.30 8.35
N LEU A 25 -10.36 3.04 8.07
CA LEU A 25 -10.50 2.46 6.73
C LEU A 25 -11.95 2.50 6.22
N PHE A 26 -12.92 2.33 7.12
CA PHE A 26 -14.33 2.35 6.75
C PHE A 26 -14.87 3.76 6.49
N LYS A 27 -14.09 4.80 6.79
CA LYS A 27 -14.43 6.20 6.51
C LYS A 27 -13.88 6.69 5.17
N ILE A 28 -13.14 5.86 4.45
CA ILE A 28 -12.63 6.21 3.12
C ILE A 28 -13.82 6.24 2.15
N ASP A 29 -13.89 7.31 1.34
CA ASP A 29 -14.91 7.45 0.31
C ASP A 29 -14.84 6.27 -0.67
N GLU A 30 -15.97 5.65 -0.97
CA GLU A 30 -16.10 4.55 -1.92
C GLU A 30 -15.59 4.92 -3.32
N ARG A 31 -15.63 6.21 -3.66
CA ARG A 31 -15.09 6.72 -4.92
C ARG A 31 -13.57 6.65 -5.01
N SER A 32 -12.90 6.62 -3.87
CA SER A 32 -11.45 6.55 -3.75
C SER A 32 -10.94 5.10 -3.72
N LYS A 33 -11.23 4.33 -4.76
CA LYS A 33 -10.89 2.90 -4.84
C LYS A 33 -9.41 2.60 -4.67
N ASN A 34 -8.54 3.43 -5.25
CA ASN A 34 -7.10 3.27 -5.09
C ASN A 34 -6.66 3.46 -3.63
N VAL A 35 -7.20 4.48 -2.97
CA VAL A 35 -6.88 4.80 -1.57
C VAL A 35 -7.27 3.64 -0.66
N TYR A 36 -8.47 3.10 -0.82
CA TYR A 36 -8.94 1.98 -0.03
C TYR A 36 -8.10 0.70 -0.25
N SER A 37 -7.80 0.38 -1.50
CA SER A 37 -7.00 -0.79 -1.85
C SER A 37 -5.57 -0.68 -1.31
N LEU A 38 -4.96 0.50 -1.40
CA LEU A 38 -3.64 0.77 -0.81
C LEU A 38 -3.67 0.64 0.71
N ALA A 39 -4.67 1.20 1.36
CA ALA A 39 -4.80 1.13 2.81
C ALA A 39 -4.86 -0.33 3.30
N LYS A 40 -5.71 -1.14 2.67
CA LYS A 40 -5.80 -2.57 2.98
C LYS A 40 -4.46 -3.28 2.78
N LYS A 41 -3.80 -3.02 1.66
CA LYS A 41 -2.53 -3.67 1.33
C LYS A 41 -1.44 -3.30 2.34
N LEU A 42 -1.32 -2.04 2.69
CA LEU A 42 -0.29 -1.56 3.61
C LEU A 42 -0.50 -2.08 5.04
N VAL A 43 -1.73 -2.01 5.53
CA VAL A 43 -2.08 -2.53 6.86
C VAL A 43 -1.81 -4.04 6.94
N TYR A 44 -2.24 -4.77 5.93
CA TYR A 44 -2.02 -6.22 5.85
C TYR A 44 -0.54 -6.58 5.79
N HIS A 45 0.22 -5.88 4.95
CA HIS A 45 1.66 -6.09 4.80
C HIS A 45 2.40 -5.87 6.12
N GLN A 46 2.11 -4.78 6.82
CA GLN A 46 2.70 -4.51 8.13
C GLN A 46 2.34 -5.58 9.13
N SER A 47 1.10 -5.98 9.20
CA SER A 47 0.62 -7.01 10.13
C SER A 47 1.30 -8.36 9.93
N ILE A 48 1.37 -8.84 8.67
CA ILE A 48 2.00 -10.13 8.36
C ILE A 48 3.49 -10.13 8.71
N ASN A 49 4.17 -9.05 8.40
CA ASN A 49 5.63 -9.01 8.54
C ASN A 49 6.09 -8.64 9.94
N ASN A 50 5.19 -8.15 10.79
CA ASN A 50 5.52 -7.73 12.14
C ASN A 50 6.12 -8.85 13.02
N ASN A 51 5.71 -10.08 12.77
CA ASN A 51 6.17 -11.25 13.52
C ASN A 51 7.44 -11.92 12.96
N ARG A 52 8.00 -11.37 11.88
CA ARG A 52 9.18 -11.95 11.24
C ARG A 52 10.45 -11.18 11.59
N LYS A 53 11.32 -11.79 12.41
CA LYS A 53 12.55 -11.19 12.96
C LYS A 53 13.52 -10.57 11.93
N LYS A 54 13.41 -10.90 10.65
CA LYS A 54 14.36 -10.45 9.61
C LYS A 54 13.74 -9.60 8.49
N ARG A 55 12.46 -9.23 8.59
CA ARG A 55 11.80 -8.48 7.53
C ARG A 55 11.46 -7.07 7.96
N ILE A 56 11.71 -6.17 7.05
CA ILE A 56 11.30 -4.78 7.21
C ILE A 56 9.80 -4.72 6.88
N HIS A 57 8.98 -4.75 7.91
CA HIS A 57 7.50 -4.75 7.79
C HIS A 57 6.94 -3.39 7.33
N GLU A 58 7.77 -2.37 7.31
CA GLU A 58 7.41 -1.01 6.93
C GLU A 58 7.86 -0.64 5.51
N VAL A 59 8.32 -1.62 4.72
CA VAL A 59 8.78 -1.38 3.34
C VAL A 59 8.08 -2.31 2.38
N ILE A 60 7.56 -1.75 1.30
CA ILE A 60 6.88 -2.49 0.23
C ILE A 60 7.33 -1.96 -1.13
N SER A 61 7.37 -2.82 -2.15
CA SER A 61 7.73 -2.41 -3.49
C SER A 61 6.64 -1.57 -4.16
N VAL A 62 7.04 -0.61 -4.97
CA VAL A 62 6.12 0.19 -5.79
C VAL A 62 5.30 -0.72 -6.71
N GLU A 63 5.93 -1.73 -7.30
CA GLU A 63 5.24 -2.70 -8.16
C GLU A 63 4.07 -3.39 -7.45
N ALA A 64 4.27 -3.82 -6.20
CA ALA A 64 3.20 -4.44 -5.42
C ALA A 64 2.05 -3.46 -5.13
N LEU A 65 2.35 -2.19 -4.91
CA LEU A 65 1.33 -1.16 -4.71
C LEU A 65 0.55 -0.88 -6.00
N LEU A 66 1.24 -0.77 -7.13
CA LEU A 66 0.58 -0.54 -8.43
C LEU A 66 -0.35 -1.69 -8.80
N ASN A 67 0.02 -2.93 -8.47
CA ASN A 67 -0.80 -4.11 -8.77
C ASN A 67 -2.12 -4.16 -7.99
N VAL A 68 -2.24 -3.46 -6.87
CA VAL A 68 -3.49 -3.43 -6.09
C VAL A 68 -4.35 -2.20 -6.36
N CYS A 69 -3.88 -1.25 -7.15
CA CYS A 69 -4.62 -0.04 -7.48
C CYS A 69 -5.49 -0.26 -8.73
N PRO A 70 -6.82 -0.35 -8.60
CA PRO A 70 -7.68 -0.71 -9.73
C PRO A 70 -7.81 0.38 -10.78
N LYS A 71 -7.59 1.64 -10.40
CA LYS A 71 -7.75 2.80 -11.30
C LYS A 71 -6.44 3.38 -11.82
N ILE A 72 -5.31 2.82 -11.45
CA ILE A 72 -4.03 3.20 -12.05
C ILE A 72 -3.80 2.34 -13.28
N PRO A 73 -3.66 2.95 -14.49
CA PRO A 73 -3.49 2.20 -15.72
C PRO A 73 -2.13 1.50 -15.77
N ALA A 74 -2.06 0.39 -16.50
CA ALA A 74 -0.79 -0.24 -16.80
C ALA A 74 0.04 0.63 -17.75
N ILE A 75 1.36 0.46 -17.74
CA ILE A 75 2.25 1.26 -18.59
C ILE A 75 1.95 1.09 -20.07
N GLU A 76 1.52 -0.08 -20.49
CA GLU A 76 1.14 -0.37 -21.87
C GLU A 76 -0.05 0.48 -22.31
N GLU A 77 -1.05 0.64 -21.45
CA GLU A 77 -2.22 1.50 -21.73
C GLU A 77 -1.83 2.98 -21.83
N VAL A 78 -0.92 3.42 -20.97
CA VAL A 78 -0.44 4.82 -20.97
C VAL A 78 0.31 5.14 -22.27
N ARG A 79 1.14 4.21 -22.74
CA ARG A 79 1.88 4.37 -24.00
C ARG A 79 0.97 4.46 -25.21
N LEU A 80 -0.12 3.70 -25.23
CA LEU A 80 -1.10 3.74 -26.33
C LEU A 80 -1.90 5.05 -26.37
N LYS A 81 -2.11 5.71 -25.25
CA LYS A 81 -2.98 6.90 -25.13
C LYS A 81 -2.24 8.24 -25.15
N LYS A 82 -1.02 8.32 -25.65
CA LYS A 82 -0.22 9.56 -25.73
C LYS A 82 -0.20 10.36 -24.42
N GLY A 83 -0.03 9.70 -23.29
CA GLY A 83 0.03 10.35 -21.97
C GLY A 83 1.34 10.07 -21.25
N GLY A 84 1.79 11.03 -20.45
CA GLY A 84 2.95 10.83 -19.58
C GLY A 84 2.63 9.80 -18.46
N TRP A 85 3.47 8.80 -18.32
CA TRP A 85 3.29 7.83 -17.23
C TRP A 85 3.37 8.48 -15.83
N ARG A 86 4.12 9.57 -15.72
CA ARG A 86 4.28 10.28 -14.44
C ARG A 86 2.95 10.80 -13.91
N SER A 87 2.20 11.51 -14.74
CA SER A 87 0.92 12.06 -14.32
C SER A 87 -0.13 10.99 -14.06
N ARG A 88 -0.12 9.90 -14.80
CA ARG A 88 -1.13 8.85 -14.70
C ARG A 88 -0.81 7.75 -13.69
N ILE A 89 0.45 7.47 -13.47
CA ILE A 89 0.90 6.38 -12.59
C ILE A 89 1.55 6.93 -11.33
N GLU A 90 2.65 7.66 -11.47
CA GLU A 90 3.41 8.19 -10.32
C GLU A 90 2.59 9.17 -9.49
N GLU A 91 2.01 10.17 -10.11
CA GLU A 91 1.21 11.16 -9.39
C GLU A 91 -0.05 10.54 -8.79
N SER A 92 -0.70 9.63 -9.49
CA SER A 92 -1.86 8.93 -8.97
C SER A 92 -1.53 8.11 -7.73
N LEU A 93 -0.41 7.40 -7.73
CA LEU A 93 0.06 6.66 -6.56
C LEU A 93 0.44 7.60 -5.42
N THR A 94 1.21 8.65 -5.73
CA THR A 94 1.64 9.66 -4.75
C THR A 94 0.45 10.34 -4.09
N ASN A 95 -0.52 10.79 -4.88
CA ASN A 95 -1.73 11.44 -4.37
C ASN A 95 -2.55 10.51 -3.48
N SER A 96 -2.63 9.23 -3.84
CA SER A 96 -3.34 8.22 -3.04
C SER A 96 -2.64 7.98 -1.69
N LEU A 97 -1.31 7.93 -1.67
CA LEU A 97 -0.53 7.79 -0.44
C LEU A 97 -0.62 9.04 0.43
N ASP A 98 -0.57 10.23 -0.18
CA ASP A 98 -0.77 11.50 0.54
C ASP A 98 -2.16 11.58 1.16
N LYS A 99 -3.19 11.11 0.46
CA LYS A 99 -4.55 11.01 0.98
C LYS A 99 -4.63 10.12 2.21
N LEU A 100 -3.93 8.98 2.21
CA LEU A 100 -3.85 8.10 3.38
C LEU A 100 -3.16 8.78 4.56
N ALA A 101 -2.15 9.59 4.32
CA ALA A 101 -1.49 10.38 5.36
C ALA A 101 -2.41 11.47 5.90
N ASP A 102 -3.14 12.17 5.04
CA ASP A 102 -4.12 13.18 5.44
C ASP A 102 -5.26 12.59 6.25
N ASP A 103 -5.73 11.40 5.89
CA ASP A 103 -6.78 10.67 6.61
C ASP A 103 -6.25 10.00 7.90
N LYS A 104 -4.97 10.21 8.24
CA LYS A 104 -4.31 9.67 9.44
C LYS A 104 -4.28 8.13 9.50
N ILE A 105 -4.37 7.46 8.38
CA ILE A 105 -4.15 6.02 8.27
C ILE A 105 -2.65 5.73 8.25
N LEU A 106 -1.87 6.54 7.52
CA LEU A 106 -0.43 6.55 7.57
C LEU A 106 0.08 7.70 8.43
N VAL A 107 1.07 7.42 9.27
CA VAL A 107 1.80 8.46 10.02
C VAL A 107 2.76 9.16 9.07
N SER A 108 3.47 8.39 8.25
CA SER A 108 4.44 8.88 7.28
C SER A 108 4.64 7.88 6.17
N TRP A 109 5.10 8.36 5.03
CA TRP A 109 5.54 7.53 3.92
C TRP A 109 6.55 8.28 3.07
N GLU A 110 7.43 7.54 2.40
CA GLU A 110 8.41 8.10 1.46
C GLU A 110 8.84 7.05 0.45
N TYR A 111 9.26 7.50 -0.72
CA TYR A 111 9.91 6.63 -1.68
C TYR A 111 11.35 6.37 -1.27
N CYS A 112 11.82 5.16 -1.48
CA CYS A 112 13.20 4.78 -1.27
C CYS A 112 13.72 3.93 -2.44
N ASN A 113 15.05 3.84 -2.56
CA ASN A 113 15.67 2.97 -3.55
C ASN A 113 15.56 1.48 -3.13
N PRO A 114 15.96 0.52 -3.98
CA PRO A 114 15.95 -0.89 -3.62
C PRO A 114 16.73 -1.24 -2.35
N ASN A 115 17.68 -0.39 -1.94
CA ASN A 115 18.44 -0.53 -0.70
C ASN A 115 17.81 0.18 0.50
N CYS A 116 16.57 0.66 0.35
CA CYS A 116 15.81 1.37 1.39
C CYS A 116 16.38 2.73 1.79
N GLU A 117 17.18 3.36 0.93
CA GLU A 117 17.68 4.72 1.12
C GLU A 117 16.65 5.74 0.60
N PRO A 118 16.41 6.85 1.32
CA PRO A 118 15.46 7.87 0.88
C PRO A 118 15.84 8.48 -0.48
N LEU A 119 14.82 8.76 -1.30
CA LEU A 119 14.99 9.43 -2.58
C LEU A 119 14.53 10.88 -2.49
N SER A 120 15.29 11.79 -3.09
CA SER A 120 14.82 13.16 -3.29
C SER A 120 13.73 13.20 -4.38
N LYS A 121 12.83 14.18 -4.29
CA LYS A 121 11.79 14.39 -5.33
C LYS A 121 12.42 14.63 -6.71
N LYS A 122 13.58 15.25 -6.75
CA LYS A 122 14.32 15.48 -8.00
C LYS A 122 14.82 14.18 -8.62
N GLN A 123 15.38 13.28 -7.82
CA GLN A 123 15.84 11.96 -8.28
C GLN A 123 14.67 11.15 -8.84
N LEU A 124 13.52 11.17 -8.17
CA LEU A 124 12.34 10.46 -8.62
C LEU A 124 11.85 10.97 -9.98
N LYS A 125 11.87 12.30 -10.20
CA LYS A 125 11.45 12.92 -11.47
C LYS A 125 12.37 12.60 -12.65
N MET A 126 13.62 12.26 -12.39
CA MET A 126 14.61 11.99 -13.44
C MET A 126 14.64 10.53 -13.90
N LYS A 127 13.87 9.65 -13.26
CA LYS A 127 13.89 8.22 -13.52
C LYS A 127 12.85 7.77 -14.54
N SER A 128 13.13 6.66 -15.21
CA SER A 128 12.17 6.00 -16.11
C SER A 128 11.12 5.22 -15.32
N PHE A 129 10.04 4.83 -15.99
CA PHE A 129 9.02 3.96 -15.36
C PHE A 129 9.61 2.66 -14.83
N PHE A 130 10.51 2.02 -15.58
CA PHE A 130 11.13 0.77 -15.14
C PHE A 130 11.97 0.93 -13.88
N GLU A 131 12.64 2.05 -13.71
CA GLU A 131 13.35 2.36 -12.48
C GLU A 131 12.40 2.68 -11.33
N PHE A 132 11.34 3.45 -11.61
CA PHE A 132 10.28 3.74 -10.64
C PHE A 132 9.64 2.46 -10.11
N LYS A 133 9.36 1.50 -10.97
CA LYS A 133 8.81 0.20 -10.60
C LYS A 133 9.71 -0.58 -9.62
N LYS A 134 11.01 -0.41 -9.70
CA LYS A 134 11.98 -1.04 -8.80
C LYS A 134 12.11 -0.35 -7.44
N TYR A 135 11.60 0.85 -7.29
CA TYR A 135 11.65 1.57 -6.03
C TYR A 135 10.76 0.91 -4.99
N ARG A 136 10.95 1.31 -3.76
CA ARG A 136 10.16 0.86 -2.63
C ARG A 136 9.53 2.05 -1.93
N VAL A 137 8.52 1.79 -1.13
CA VAL A 137 7.88 2.77 -0.27
C VAL A 137 8.13 2.37 1.17
N HIS A 138 8.76 3.26 1.91
CA HIS A 138 8.85 3.15 3.36
C HIS A 138 7.63 3.85 3.94
N PHE A 139 6.89 3.16 4.80
CA PHE A 139 5.65 3.67 5.37
C PHE A 139 5.52 3.28 6.83
N LYS A 140 4.74 4.05 7.55
CA LYS A 140 4.36 3.74 8.93
C LYS A 140 2.85 3.89 9.08
N VAL A 141 2.17 2.81 9.43
CA VAL A 141 0.74 2.82 9.69
C VAL A 141 0.50 3.39 11.08
N SER A 142 -0.51 4.25 11.21
CA SER A 142 -0.87 4.79 12.53
C SER A 142 -1.34 3.69 13.46
N GLY A 143 -1.01 3.80 14.74
CA GLY A 143 -1.47 2.89 15.78
C GLY A 143 -3.01 2.82 15.83
N ILE A 144 -3.51 1.63 16.16
CA ILE A 144 -4.94 1.36 16.31
C ILE A 144 -5.41 1.87 17.68
#